data_c7f6a5d8231f27072f232508b0f26365
#
_entry.id   c7f6a5d8231f27072f232508b0f26365
#
_cell.length_a   1.000
_cell.length_b   1.000
_cell.length_c   1.000
_cell.angle_alpha   90.00
_cell.angle_beta   90.00
_cell.angle_gamma   90.00
#
_symmetry.space_group_name_H-M   'P 1'
#
loop_
_entity.id
_entity.type
_entity.pdbx_description
1 polymer ?
#
loop_
_entity_poly.entity_id
_entity_poly.type
_entity_poly.pdbx_seq_one_letter_code
_entity_poly.pdbx_strand_id
1 'polypeptide(L)'
;EIGSGLVGSEMCIRDSNKVDLKAAKVLVEEGKLSKSTFNRLAFNENKMRDMIAGIKDVAKLDDPINKKLLVRELDSDLTLYKVSCPIGVLGIIFEARPDVIAQISSLAIKSANAVILKGGKESINTNKKILSVINSALSEVEGFPENVIQQIFTHEDVAEMLKCDKYINLIIPRGGNKLVRFIKDNTRIPVLGHADGICHIFVDKSADIDMAIKVVTDAKTQYPSACNAVETLLIHKNFDKKENLLAALQQSEIQLVM
;
A
#
# COMPACT_ATOMS: atom_id res chain seq x y z
N GLU A 1 28.30 1.07 5.04
CA GLU A 1 28.93 1.47 3.73
C GLU A 1 27.98 1.38 2.52
N ILE A 2 26.68 1.34 2.72
CA ILE A 2 25.66 1.42 1.65
C ILE A 2 25.59 2.85 1.03
N GLY A 3 26.36 3.81 1.54
CA GLY A 3 26.23 5.22 1.20
C GLY A 3 26.75 5.68 -0.16
N SER A 4 27.76 5.07 -0.74
CA SER A 4 28.40 5.54 -1.98
C SER A 4 27.74 5.01 -3.26
N GLY A 5 27.13 3.83 -3.23
CA GLY A 5 26.34 3.28 -4.33
C GLY A 5 24.97 3.96 -4.51
N LEU A 6 24.43 4.57 -3.46
CA LEU A 6 23.10 5.18 -3.45
C LEU A 6 23.02 6.47 -4.28
N VAL A 7 24.02 7.33 -4.31
CA VAL A 7 23.96 8.63 -5.02
C VAL A 7 23.78 8.43 -6.54
N GLY A 8 24.52 7.52 -7.15
CA GLY A 8 24.34 7.16 -8.55
C GLY A 8 23.00 6.48 -8.83
N SER A 9 22.54 5.64 -7.90
CA SER A 9 21.28 4.92 -7.98
C SER A 9 20.06 5.86 -7.87
N GLU A 10 20.11 6.85 -6.98
CA GLU A 10 19.06 7.87 -6.82
C GLU A 10 18.86 8.68 -8.10
N MET A 11 19.95 9.12 -8.73
CA MET A 11 19.90 9.85 -10.00
C MET A 11 19.26 8.98 -11.09
N CYS A 12 19.65 7.73 -11.23
CA CYS A 12 19.10 6.80 -12.21
C CYS A 12 17.60 6.52 -11.99
N ILE A 13 17.15 6.39 -10.74
CA ILE A 13 15.73 6.22 -10.41
C ILE A 13 14.93 7.47 -10.82
N ARG A 14 15.44 8.66 -10.51
CA ARG A 14 14.81 9.93 -10.89
C ARG A 14 14.73 10.13 -12.39
N ASP A 15 15.75 9.75 -13.14
CA ASP A 15 15.74 9.83 -14.60
C ASP A 15 14.73 8.85 -15.21
N SER A 16 14.65 7.62 -14.70
CA SER A 16 13.60 6.68 -15.07
C SER A 16 12.20 7.23 -14.77
N ASN A 17 12.02 7.92 -13.63
CA ASN A 17 10.74 8.54 -13.28
C ASN A 17 10.38 9.70 -14.21
N LYS A 18 11.35 10.52 -14.67
CA LYS A 18 11.09 11.56 -15.68
C LYS A 18 10.53 10.98 -16.97
N VAL A 19 11.01 9.80 -17.41
CA VAL A 19 10.49 9.09 -18.59
C VAL A 19 9.02 8.71 -18.38
N ASP A 20 8.71 8.08 -17.23
CA ASP A 20 7.34 7.69 -16.90
C ASP A 20 6.41 8.91 -16.81
N LEU A 21 6.85 10.00 -16.16
CA LEU A 21 6.07 11.24 -16.04
C LEU A 21 5.79 11.90 -17.39
N LYS A 22 6.76 11.88 -18.31
CA LYS A 22 6.58 12.42 -19.67
C LYS A 22 5.48 11.64 -20.42
N ALA A 23 5.51 10.31 -20.35
CA ALA A 23 4.50 9.45 -20.96
C ALA A 23 3.12 9.63 -20.28
N ALA A 24 3.11 9.68 -18.94
CA ALA A 24 1.88 9.85 -18.16
C ALA A 24 1.20 11.20 -18.41
N LYS A 25 1.98 12.28 -18.68
CA LYS A 25 1.44 13.60 -19.00
C LYS A 25 0.57 13.58 -20.27
N VAL A 26 1.01 12.88 -21.29
CA VAL A 26 0.24 12.68 -22.53
C VAL A 26 -1.07 11.98 -22.23
N LEU A 27 -1.07 10.95 -21.41
CA LEU A 27 -2.28 10.22 -21.01
C LEU A 27 -3.26 11.09 -20.21
N VAL A 28 -2.74 12.05 -19.42
CA VAL A 28 -3.59 13.02 -18.72
C VAL A 28 -4.26 13.99 -19.71
N GLU A 29 -3.50 14.49 -20.69
CA GLU A 29 -4.00 15.39 -21.74
C GLU A 29 -5.05 14.70 -22.60
N GLU A 30 -4.91 13.39 -22.85
CA GLU A 30 -5.89 12.56 -23.56
C GLU A 30 -7.09 12.13 -22.68
N GLY A 31 -7.14 12.49 -21.41
CA GLY A 31 -8.18 12.07 -20.47
C GLY A 31 -8.14 10.60 -20.07
N LYS A 32 -7.08 9.87 -20.40
CA LYS A 32 -6.89 8.43 -20.08
C LYS A 32 -6.30 8.19 -18.71
N LEU A 33 -5.71 9.20 -18.09
CA LEU A 33 -5.13 9.14 -16.74
C LEU A 33 -5.63 10.33 -15.91
N SER A 34 -6.00 10.09 -14.66
CA SER A 34 -6.43 11.16 -13.76
C SER A 34 -5.25 12.01 -13.27
N LYS A 35 -5.47 13.30 -13.03
CA LYS A 35 -4.47 14.18 -12.40
C LYS A 35 -3.99 13.66 -11.04
N SER A 36 -4.89 13.05 -10.26
CA SER A 36 -4.56 12.44 -8.97
C SER A 36 -3.57 11.27 -9.14
N THR A 37 -3.79 10.40 -10.13
CA THR A 37 -2.86 9.31 -10.46
C THR A 37 -1.51 9.86 -10.90
N PHE A 38 -1.49 10.86 -11.79
CA PHE A 38 -0.27 11.52 -12.23
C PHE A 38 0.55 12.08 -11.06
N ASN A 39 -0.08 12.78 -10.13
CA ASN A 39 0.59 13.34 -8.95
C ASN A 39 1.22 12.26 -8.05
N ARG A 40 0.61 11.07 -7.99
CA ARG A 40 1.16 9.93 -7.25
C ARG A 40 2.41 9.34 -7.89
N LEU A 41 2.53 9.42 -9.24
CA LEU A 41 3.70 8.91 -9.97
C LEU A 41 4.95 9.73 -9.73
N ALA A 42 4.82 11.03 -9.44
CA ALA A 42 5.96 11.90 -9.23
C ALA A 42 6.83 11.39 -8.07
N PHE A 43 8.08 11.07 -8.38
CA PHE A 43 9.07 10.56 -7.44
C PHE A 43 10.16 11.61 -7.23
N ASN A 44 9.85 12.58 -6.37
CA ASN A 44 10.72 13.69 -6.04
C ASN A 44 11.72 13.32 -4.93
N GLU A 45 12.59 14.28 -4.60
CA GLU A 45 13.63 14.10 -3.57
C GLU A 45 13.06 13.82 -2.18
N ASN A 46 11.92 14.40 -1.83
CA ASN A 46 11.27 14.13 -0.54
C ASN A 46 10.79 12.67 -0.48
N LYS A 47 10.09 12.18 -1.51
CA LYS A 47 9.69 10.78 -1.59
C LYS A 47 10.88 9.81 -1.58
N MET A 48 12.00 10.18 -2.19
CA MET A 48 13.23 9.39 -2.12
C MET A 48 13.74 9.31 -0.68
N ARG A 49 13.82 10.44 0.01
CA ARG A 49 14.24 10.48 1.42
C ARG A 49 13.30 9.67 2.31
N ASP A 50 12.00 9.81 2.12
CA ASP A 50 10.98 9.06 2.89
C ASP A 50 11.09 7.54 2.63
N MET A 51 11.33 7.14 1.39
CA MET A 51 11.55 5.74 1.02
C MET A 51 12.80 5.17 1.72
N ILE A 52 13.92 5.89 1.70
CA ILE A 52 15.16 5.48 2.36
C ILE A 52 14.97 5.43 3.88
N ALA A 53 14.30 6.42 4.46
CA ALA A 53 13.98 6.45 5.88
C ALA A 53 13.12 5.24 6.27
N GLY A 54 12.08 4.93 5.49
CA GLY A 54 11.22 3.77 5.70
C GLY A 54 11.97 2.44 5.67
N ILE A 55 12.92 2.25 4.72
CA ILE A 55 13.78 1.05 4.71
C ILE A 55 14.62 0.96 5.99
N LYS A 56 15.22 2.08 6.42
CA LYS A 56 16.03 2.13 7.66
C LYS A 56 15.17 1.83 8.89
N ASP A 57 13.93 2.27 8.92
CA ASP A 57 13.02 2.01 10.04
C ASP A 57 12.59 0.54 10.06
N VAL A 58 12.30 -0.08 8.92
CA VAL A 58 12.05 -1.53 8.82
C VAL A 58 13.28 -2.33 9.31
N ALA A 59 14.49 -1.90 8.97
CA ALA A 59 15.72 -2.57 9.43
C ALA A 59 15.83 -2.59 10.95
N LYS A 60 15.38 -1.54 11.64
CA LYS A 60 15.41 -1.43 13.12
C LYS A 60 14.33 -2.27 13.81
N LEU A 61 13.28 -2.71 13.09
CA LEU A 61 12.26 -3.56 13.70
C LEU A 61 12.87 -4.86 14.23
N ASP A 62 12.29 -5.38 15.28
CA ASP A 62 12.61 -6.73 15.75
C ASP A 62 12.44 -7.76 14.64
N ASP A 63 13.27 -8.82 14.70
CA ASP A 63 13.08 -9.97 13.80
C ASP A 63 11.74 -10.66 14.13
N PRO A 64 10.80 -10.74 13.16
CA PRO A 64 9.51 -11.37 13.40
C PRO A 64 9.54 -12.90 13.33
N ILE A 65 10.69 -13.51 12.93
CA ILE A 65 10.77 -14.95 12.65
C ILE A 65 11.14 -15.71 13.91
N ASN A 66 10.61 -16.93 14.04
CA ASN A 66 10.88 -17.87 15.14
C ASN A 66 10.59 -17.30 16.55
N LYS A 67 9.75 -16.26 16.66
CA LYS A 67 9.29 -15.78 17.96
C LYS A 67 8.34 -16.78 18.60
N LYS A 68 8.63 -17.18 19.83
CA LYS A 68 7.73 -18.00 20.64
C LYS A 68 6.57 -17.11 21.14
N LEU A 69 5.40 -17.24 20.50
CA LEU A 69 4.21 -16.45 20.82
C LEU A 69 3.39 -17.04 21.96
N LEU A 70 3.51 -18.39 22.16
CA LEU A 70 2.88 -19.12 23.23
C LEU A 70 3.75 -20.32 23.56
N VAL A 71 3.86 -20.63 24.85
CA VAL A 71 4.42 -21.89 25.37
C VAL A 71 3.41 -22.41 26.36
N ARG A 72 2.92 -23.64 26.16
CA ARG A 72 1.90 -24.25 27.02
C ARG A 72 2.18 -25.72 27.23
N GLU A 73 2.29 -26.14 28.46
CA GLU A 73 2.29 -27.55 28.82
C GLU A 73 0.86 -28.08 28.71
N LEU A 74 0.66 -29.12 27.92
CA LEU A 74 -0.63 -29.79 27.69
C LEU A 74 -0.80 -31.01 28.57
N ASP A 75 0.31 -31.71 28.86
CA ASP A 75 0.39 -32.87 29.73
C ASP A 75 1.86 -33.04 30.15
N SER A 76 2.15 -33.97 31.05
CA SER A 76 3.51 -34.31 31.46
C SER A 76 4.37 -34.60 30.22
N ASP A 77 5.50 -33.89 30.09
CA ASP A 77 6.45 -33.97 28.97
C ASP A 77 5.89 -33.61 27.59
N LEU A 78 4.68 -33.01 27.51
CA LEU A 78 4.09 -32.54 26.26
C LEU A 78 3.92 -31.02 26.27
N THR A 79 4.85 -30.31 25.61
CA THR A 79 4.82 -28.84 25.53
C THR A 79 4.46 -28.37 24.12
N LEU A 80 3.42 -27.53 24.02
CA LEU A 80 3.02 -26.85 22.79
C LEU A 80 3.76 -25.53 22.66
N TYR A 81 4.35 -25.29 21.49
CA TYR A 81 4.94 -24.02 21.12
C TYR A 81 4.17 -23.42 19.93
N LYS A 82 3.72 -22.17 20.07
CA LYS A 82 3.27 -21.37 18.92
C LYS A 82 4.42 -20.49 18.50
N VAL A 83 4.95 -20.69 17.29
CA VAL A 83 6.12 -20.00 16.77
C VAL A 83 5.72 -19.25 15.49
N SER A 84 6.19 -18.02 15.33
CA SER A 84 6.02 -17.26 14.08
C SER A 84 6.91 -17.84 12.98
N CYS A 85 6.38 -17.87 11.73
CA CYS A 85 7.10 -18.31 10.55
C CYS A 85 6.77 -17.40 9.34
N PRO A 86 7.59 -17.40 8.27
CA PRO A 86 7.24 -16.71 7.03
C PRO A 86 5.92 -17.23 6.45
N ILE A 87 5.22 -16.36 5.73
CA ILE A 87 4.02 -16.76 4.96
C ILE A 87 4.46 -17.61 3.76
N GLY A 88 5.57 -17.24 3.12
CA GLY A 88 6.14 -17.91 1.95
C GLY A 88 6.27 -16.96 0.76
N VAL A 89 5.66 -17.29 -0.38
CA VAL A 89 5.67 -16.46 -1.59
C VAL A 89 4.43 -15.59 -1.65
N LEU A 90 4.63 -14.28 -1.79
CA LEU A 90 3.55 -13.28 -1.84
C LEU A 90 3.40 -12.74 -3.26
N GLY A 91 2.18 -12.68 -3.78
CA GLY A 91 1.85 -11.93 -4.99
C GLY A 91 1.28 -10.56 -4.60
N ILE A 92 1.94 -9.45 -4.96
CA ILE A 92 1.49 -8.11 -4.58
C ILE A 92 1.23 -7.28 -5.83
N ILE A 93 -0.03 -6.87 -6.00
CA ILE A 93 -0.49 -6.09 -7.16
C ILE A 93 -0.84 -4.69 -6.66
N PHE A 94 -0.24 -3.65 -7.26
CA PHE A 94 -0.45 -2.25 -6.87
C PHE A 94 -0.47 -1.31 -8.07
N GLU A 95 -1.04 -0.12 -7.89
CA GLU A 95 -1.20 0.91 -8.91
C GLU A 95 -0.45 2.19 -8.54
N ALA A 96 0.09 2.89 -9.55
CA ALA A 96 0.54 4.30 -9.51
C ALA A 96 1.38 4.76 -8.30
N ARG A 97 2.18 3.86 -7.70
CA ARG A 97 3.01 4.18 -6.51
C ARG A 97 4.37 3.49 -6.59
N PRO A 98 5.35 4.07 -7.27
CA PRO A 98 6.67 3.45 -7.42
C PRO A 98 7.43 3.28 -6.09
N ASP A 99 7.20 4.14 -5.09
CA ASP A 99 7.75 4.06 -3.75
C ASP A 99 7.40 2.75 -3.02
N VAL A 100 6.26 2.17 -3.36
CA VAL A 100 5.74 0.94 -2.73
C VAL A 100 6.66 -0.26 -2.94
N ILE A 101 7.41 -0.33 -4.05
CA ILE A 101 8.35 -1.43 -4.31
C ILE A 101 9.36 -1.57 -3.18
N ALA A 102 10.01 -0.47 -2.80
CA ALA A 102 11.02 -0.50 -1.75
C ALA A 102 10.41 -0.82 -0.37
N GLN A 103 9.23 -0.28 -0.08
CA GLN A 103 8.52 -0.57 1.17
C GLN A 103 8.15 -2.05 1.28
N ILE A 104 7.54 -2.62 0.22
CA ILE A 104 7.16 -4.04 0.21
C ILE A 104 8.39 -4.93 0.27
N SER A 105 9.42 -4.62 -0.53
CA SER A 105 10.65 -5.42 -0.59
C SER A 105 11.35 -5.48 0.78
N SER A 106 11.47 -4.35 1.47
CA SER A 106 12.08 -4.31 2.80
C SER A 106 11.30 -5.14 3.83
N LEU A 107 9.96 -5.04 3.82
CA LEU A 107 9.10 -5.83 4.71
C LEU A 107 9.14 -7.33 4.37
N ALA A 108 9.15 -7.69 3.08
CA ALA A 108 9.25 -9.08 2.64
C ALA A 108 10.57 -9.70 3.11
N ILE A 109 11.70 -9.01 2.88
CA ILE A 109 13.02 -9.46 3.33
C ILE A 109 13.04 -9.60 4.86
N LYS A 110 12.56 -8.58 5.59
CA LYS A 110 12.55 -8.59 7.08
C LYS A 110 11.73 -9.75 7.64
N SER A 111 10.69 -10.17 6.95
CA SER A 111 9.80 -11.27 7.34
C SER A 111 10.08 -12.61 6.62
N ALA A 112 11.26 -12.70 5.97
CA ALA A 112 11.75 -13.88 5.24
C ALA A 112 10.74 -14.43 4.20
N ASN A 113 9.99 -13.55 3.54
CA ASN A 113 9.09 -13.90 2.46
C ASN A 113 9.71 -13.56 1.09
N ALA A 114 9.41 -14.37 0.08
CA ALA A 114 9.65 -14.01 -1.32
C ALA A 114 8.44 -13.24 -1.87
N VAL A 115 8.67 -12.36 -2.86
CA VAL A 115 7.58 -11.55 -3.40
C VAL A 115 7.65 -11.40 -4.91
N ILE A 116 6.47 -11.53 -5.55
CA ILE A 116 6.24 -11.22 -6.96
C ILE A 116 5.43 -9.93 -7.01
N LEU A 117 6.03 -8.89 -7.58
CA LEU A 117 5.47 -7.54 -7.64
C LEU A 117 4.84 -7.27 -9.01
N LYS A 118 3.64 -6.68 -9.03
CA LYS A 118 3.03 -6.16 -10.24
C LYS A 118 2.61 -4.71 -10.01
N GLY A 119 3.39 -3.78 -10.53
CA GLY A 119 3.08 -2.35 -10.51
C GLY A 119 2.23 -1.90 -11.71
N GLY A 120 1.79 -0.65 -11.66
CA GLY A 120 1.09 0.00 -12.77
C GLY A 120 1.97 0.17 -14.02
N LYS A 121 1.34 0.18 -15.19
CA LYS A 121 2.05 0.40 -16.48
C LYS A 121 2.66 1.80 -16.57
N GLU A 122 2.05 2.76 -15.91
CA GLU A 122 2.42 4.17 -15.88
C GLU A 122 3.73 4.45 -15.12
N SER A 123 4.25 3.49 -14.35
CA SER A 123 5.50 3.62 -13.57
C SER A 123 6.53 2.52 -13.90
N ILE A 124 6.44 1.92 -15.08
CA ILE A 124 7.20 0.72 -15.42
C ILE A 124 8.72 0.93 -15.38
N ASN A 125 9.22 2.09 -15.87
CA ASN A 125 10.65 2.37 -15.91
C ASN A 125 11.19 2.64 -14.50
N THR A 126 10.45 3.42 -13.70
CA THR A 126 10.78 3.68 -12.29
C THR A 126 10.81 2.37 -11.50
N ASN A 127 9.77 1.55 -11.65
CA ASN A 127 9.66 0.28 -10.96
C ASN A 127 10.81 -0.68 -11.28
N LYS A 128 11.14 -0.83 -12.57
CA LYS A 128 12.29 -1.65 -13.02
C LYS A 128 13.59 -1.16 -12.42
N LYS A 129 13.78 0.16 -12.37
CA LYS A 129 15.03 0.73 -11.85
C LYS A 129 15.16 0.55 -10.35
N ILE A 130 14.09 0.80 -9.58
CA ILE A 130 14.10 0.56 -8.13
C ILE A 130 14.41 -0.91 -7.84
N LEU A 131 13.74 -1.84 -8.51
CA LEU A 131 13.98 -3.26 -8.33
C LEU A 131 15.41 -3.67 -8.69
N SER A 132 15.94 -3.14 -9.78
CA SER A 132 17.34 -3.38 -10.20
C SER A 132 18.33 -2.96 -9.11
N VAL A 133 18.11 -1.80 -8.48
CA VAL A 133 18.96 -1.31 -7.37
C VAL A 133 18.84 -2.23 -6.16
N ILE A 134 17.64 -2.64 -5.80
CA ILE A 134 17.41 -3.55 -4.67
C ILE A 134 18.10 -4.90 -4.92
N ASN A 135 17.88 -5.52 -6.08
CA ASN A 135 18.47 -6.81 -6.40
C ASN A 135 20.00 -6.74 -6.49
N SER A 136 20.57 -5.62 -6.99
CA SER A 136 22.02 -5.41 -6.96
C SER A 136 22.55 -5.36 -5.51
N ALA A 137 21.89 -4.65 -4.62
CA ALA A 137 22.28 -4.61 -3.21
C ALA A 137 22.16 -5.97 -2.51
N LEU A 138 21.13 -6.75 -2.85
CA LEU A 138 20.93 -8.10 -2.30
C LEU A 138 21.99 -9.09 -2.80
N SER A 139 22.45 -8.97 -4.04
CA SER A 139 23.51 -9.84 -4.60
C SER A 139 24.89 -9.62 -3.95
N GLU A 140 25.09 -8.50 -3.23
CA GLU A 140 26.31 -8.23 -2.46
C GLU A 140 26.30 -8.93 -1.08
N VAL A 141 25.16 -9.48 -0.67
CA VAL A 141 25.00 -10.16 0.62
C VAL A 141 25.30 -11.66 0.45
N GLU A 142 26.39 -12.12 1.02
CA GLU A 142 26.82 -13.52 0.94
C GLU A 142 25.72 -14.47 1.46
N GLY A 143 25.39 -15.49 0.65
CA GLY A 143 24.39 -16.50 0.97
C GLY A 143 22.94 -16.03 0.86
N PHE A 144 22.69 -14.79 0.42
CA PHE A 144 21.31 -14.37 0.18
C PHE A 144 20.73 -15.06 -1.07
N PRO A 145 19.52 -15.65 -1.01
CA PRO A 145 18.95 -16.37 -2.14
C PRO A 145 18.67 -15.45 -3.33
N GLU A 146 18.92 -15.94 -4.54
CA GLU A 146 18.54 -15.22 -5.75
C GLU A 146 17.01 -15.21 -5.95
N ASN A 147 16.53 -14.23 -6.73
CA ASN A 147 15.13 -14.15 -7.18
C ASN A 147 14.08 -14.05 -6.06
N VAL A 148 14.47 -13.61 -4.87
CA VAL A 148 13.55 -13.41 -3.74
C VAL A 148 12.52 -12.31 -4.06
N ILE A 149 12.93 -11.29 -4.84
CA ILE A 149 12.06 -10.21 -5.28
C ILE A 149 12.01 -10.20 -6.80
N GLN A 150 10.84 -10.46 -7.35
CA GLN A 150 10.59 -10.51 -8.79
C GLN A 150 9.51 -9.53 -9.20
N GLN A 151 9.44 -9.18 -10.47
CA GLN A 151 8.42 -8.30 -11.02
C GLN A 151 7.84 -8.87 -12.31
N ILE A 152 6.52 -8.80 -12.42
CA ILE A 152 5.75 -9.08 -13.63
C ILE A 152 5.12 -7.79 -14.16
N PHE A 153 4.74 -7.75 -15.45
CA PHE A 153 4.43 -6.50 -16.11
C PHE A 153 3.05 -6.47 -16.78
N THR A 154 2.60 -7.59 -17.32
CA THR A 154 1.40 -7.65 -18.16
C THR A 154 0.17 -8.12 -17.37
N HIS A 155 -1.00 -8.01 -17.99
CA HIS A 155 -2.22 -8.60 -17.44
C HIS A 155 -2.22 -10.13 -17.61
N GLU A 156 -1.61 -10.61 -18.66
CA GLU A 156 -1.40 -12.02 -18.92
C GLU A 156 -0.53 -12.66 -17.85
N ASP A 157 0.57 -12.01 -17.45
CA ASP A 157 1.42 -12.45 -16.35
C ASP A 157 0.61 -12.55 -15.03
N VAL A 158 -0.29 -11.59 -14.79
CA VAL A 158 -1.18 -11.65 -13.61
C VAL A 158 -2.10 -12.86 -13.69
N ALA A 159 -2.72 -13.09 -14.86
CA ALA A 159 -3.61 -14.22 -15.03
C ALA A 159 -2.91 -15.57 -14.81
N GLU A 160 -1.64 -15.68 -15.25
CA GLU A 160 -0.83 -16.87 -14.97
C GLU A 160 -0.44 -16.96 -13.49
N MET A 161 -0.05 -15.87 -12.87
CA MET A 161 0.26 -15.82 -11.45
C MET A 161 -0.92 -16.28 -10.58
N LEU A 162 -2.15 -15.91 -10.94
CA LEU A 162 -3.38 -16.29 -10.22
C LEU A 162 -3.66 -17.80 -10.25
N LYS A 163 -3.05 -18.55 -11.18
CA LYS A 163 -3.16 -20.02 -11.29
C LYS A 163 -2.10 -20.76 -10.48
N CYS A 164 -1.10 -20.06 -9.95
CA CYS A 164 0.05 -20.65 -9.27
C CYS A 164 -0.24 -20.97 -7.78
N ASP A 165 -1.40 -21.56 -7.47
CA ASP A 165 -1.86 -21.85 -6.11
C ASP A 165 -0.98 -22.84 -5.33
N LYS A 166 -0.15 -23.63 -6.04
CA LYS A 166 0.85 -24.52 -5.41
C LYS A 166 2.13 -23.82 -4.97
N TYR A 167 2.40 -22.62 -5.49
CA TYR A 167 3.67 -21.91 -5.30
C TYR A 167 3.51 -20.58 -4.58
N ILE A 168 2.35 -19.94 -4.69
CA ILE A 168 2.05 -18.65 -4.08
C ILE A 168 1.11 -18.84 -2.89
N ASN A 169 1.51 -18.32 -1.74
CA ASN A 169 0.80 -18.53 -0.49
C ASN A 169 -0.26 -17.45 -0.19
N LEU A 170 -0.07 -16.24 -0.72
CA LEU A 170 -0.98 -15.12 -0.47
C LEU A 170 -0.90 -14.08 -1.59
N ILE A 171 -2.04 -13.55 -2.00
CA ILE A 171 -2.11 -12.39 -2.89
C ILE A 171 -2.64 -11.17 -2.13
N ILE A 172 -1.96 -10.03 -2.30
CA ILE A 172 -2.31 -8.76 -1.68
C ILE A 172 -2.56 -7.72 -2.80
N PRO A 173 -3.81 -7.54 -3.24
CA PRO A 173 -4.15 -6.51 -4.20
C PRO A 173 -4.30 -5.14 -3.50
N ARG A 174 -3.72 -4.12 -4.11
CA ARG A 174 -3.81 -2.71 -3.72
C ARG A 174 -4.27 -1.89 -4.93
N GLY A 175 -5.56 -1.67 -5.04
CA GLY A 175 -6.20 -0.96 -6.16
C GLY A 175 -7.69 -0.85 -5.96
N GLY A 176 -8.42 -0.46 -6.99
CA GLY A 176 -9.88 -0.29 -6.92
C GLY A 176 -10.62 -1.61 -6.70
N ASN A 177 -11.85 -1.52 -6.20
CA ASN A 177 -12.71 -2.68 -5.88
C ASN A 177 -12.92 -3.66 -7.02
N LYS A 178 -12.99 -3.15 -8.26
CA LYS A 178 -13.10 -4.01 -9.45
C LYS A 178 -11.91 -4.96 -9.58
N LEU A 179 -10.69 -4.47 -9.35
CA LEU A 179 -9.48 -5.27 -9.38
C LEU A 179 -9.48 -6.32 -8.27
N VAL A 180 -9.82 -5.91 -7.04
CA VAL A 180 -9.85 -6.81 -5.88
C VAL A 180 -10.87 -7.93 -6.09
N ARG A 181 -12.06 -7.61 -6.58
CA ARG A 181 -13.11 -8.61 -6.90
C ARG A 181 -12.64 -9.54 -8.01
N PHE A 182 -12.13 -8.99 -9.11
CA PHE A 182 -11.60 -9.80 -10.21
C PHE A 182 -10.56 -10.81 -9.71
N ILE A 183 -9.62 -10.39 -8.88
CA ILE A 183 -8.60 -11.29 -8.32
C ILE A 183 -9.23 -12.37 -7.45
N LYS A 184 -10.14 -12.01 -6.53
CA LYS A 184 -10.84 -12.97 -5.67
C LYS A 184 -11.62 -14.02 -6.45
N ASP A 185 -12.25 -13.61 -7.55
CA ASP A 185 -13.10 -14.49 -8.35
C ASP A 185 -12.28 -15.42 -9.29
N ASN A 186 -11.00 -15.12 -9.51
CA ASN A 186 -10.16 -15.81 -10.49
C ASN A 186 -8.95 -16.55 -9.88
N THR A 187 -8.89 -16.74 -8.57
CA THR A 187 -7.81 -17.48 -7.92
C THR A 187 -8.30 -18.39 -6.80
N ARG A 188 -7.54 -19.45 -6.54
CA ARG A 188 -7.66 -20.29 -5.34
C ARG A 188 -6.67 -19.89 -4.24
N ILE A 189 -5.72 -19.01 -4.55
CA ILE A 189 -4.74 -18.50 -3.60
C ILE A 189 -5.50 -17.59 -2.61
N PRO A 190 -5.24 -17.67 -1.29
CA PRO A 190 -5.79 -16.74 -0.32
C PRO A 190 -5.54 -15.28 -0.75
N VAL A 191 -6.56 -14.42 -0.67
CA VAL A 191 -6.47 -13.00 -1.07
C VAL A 191 -6.72 -12.11 0.12
N LEU A 192 -5.72 -11.34 0.52
CA LEU A 192 -5.83 -10.29 1.51
C LEU A 192 -6.19 -8.97 0.81
N GLY A 193 -7.44 -8.85 0.39
CA GLY A 193 -7.98 -7.61 -0.17
C GLY A 193 -8.76 -6.84 0.88
N HIS A 194 -8.72 -5.52 0.80
CA HIS A 194 -9.64 -4.70 1.60
C HIS A 194 -10.97 -4.51 0.86
N ALA A 195 -12.06 -4.43 1.61
CA ALA A 195 -13.34 -3.95 1.12
C ALA A 195 -13.36 -2.42 1.05
N ASP A 196 -14.45 -1.84 0.57
CA ASP A 196 -14.66 -0.39 0.56
C ASP A 196 -14.44 0.20 1.95
N GLY A 197 -13.61 1.24 2.01
CA GLY A 197 -13.44 2.03 3.22
C GLY A 197 -14.60 3.01 3.36
N ILE A 198 -15.73 2.58 3.88
CA ILE A 198 -16.87 3.46 4.16
C ILE A 198 -16.77 3.89 5.63
N CYS A 199 -16.07 4.99 5.86
CA CYS A 199 -15.87 5.50 7.20
C CYS A 199 -17.09 6.29 7.69
N HIS A 200 -17.43 6.12 8.95
CA HIS A 200 -18.60 6.73 9.57
C HIS A 200 -18.19 7.65 10.71
N ILE A 201 -18.86 8.78 10.82
CA ILE A 201 -18.84 9.61 12.02
C ILE A 201 -20.25 9.64 12.59
N PHE A 202 -20.39 9.40 13.88
CA PHE A 202 -21.65 9.56 14.61
C PHE A 202 -21.60 10.80 15.49
N VAL A 203 -22.54 11.72 15.30
CA VAL A 203 -22.74 12.90 16.13
C VAL A 203 -23.87 12.62 17.12
N ASP A 204 -23.51 12.46 18.41
CA ASP A 204 -24.46 12.22 19.47
C ASP A 204 -25.27 13.48 19.82
N LYS A 205 -26.40 13.30 20.46
CA LYS A 205 -27.25 14.42 20.93
C LYS A 205 -26.51 15.38 21.86
N SER A 206 -25.52 14.93 22.60
CA SER A 206 -24.71 15.70 23.54
C SER A 206 -23.43 16.29 22.92
N ALA A 207 -23.23 16.11 21.61
CA ALA A 207 -22.01 16.59 20.95
C ALA A 207 -21.90 18.12 20.97
N ASP A 208 -20.70 18.63 21.20
CA ASP A 208 -20.40 20.04 21.00
C ASP A 208 -20.39 20.36 19.49
N ILE A 209 -21.11 21.44 19.12
CA ILE A 209 -21.31 21.80 17.72
C ILE A 209 -19.99 22.23 17.03
N ASP A 210 -19.16 23.01 17.72
CA ASP A 210 -17.93 23.53 17.13
C ASP A 210 -16.91 22.41 16.91
N MET A 211 -16.85 21.47 17.85
CA MET A 211 -16.05 20.25 17.70
C MET A 211 -16.58 19.39 16.57
N ALA A 212 -17.90 19.16 16.50
CA ALA A 212 -18.51 18.35 15.46
C ALA A 212 -18.21 18.92 14.05
N ILE A 213 -18.36 20.23 13.86
CA ILE A 213 -18.02 20.91 12.60
C ILE A 213 -16.55 20.69 12.24
N LYS A 214 -15.62 20.96 13.17
CA LYS A 214 -14.19 20.81 12.93
C LYS A 214 -13.80 19.38 12.54
N VAL A 215 -14.27 18.40 13.32
CA VAL A 215 -13.93 16.99 13.11
C VAL A 215 -14.49 16.46 11.80
N VAL A 216 -15.75 16.74 11.48
CA VAL A 216 -16.39 16.25 10.25
C VAL A 216 -15.79 16.92 9.01
N THR A 217 -15.54 18.24 9.07
CA THR A 217 -14.91 18.98 7.97
C THR A 217 -13.51 18.44 7.71
N ASP A 218 -12.66 18.33 8.73
CA ASP A 218 -11.30 17.81 8.58
C ASP A 218 -11.30 16.38 8.02
N ALA A 219 -12.12 15.49 8.60
CA ALA A 219 -12.22 14.10 8.19
C ALA A 219 -12.66 13.91 6.72
N LYS A 220 -13.36 14.89 6.12
CA LYS A 220 -13.75 14.84 4.71
C LYS A 220 -12.80 15.60 3.80
N THR A 221 -12.26 16.74 4.22
CA THR A 221 -11.59 17.68 3.31
C THR A 221 -10.07 17.62 3.35
N GLN A 222 -9.46 17.14 4.43
CA GLN A 222 -8.00 17.06 4.57
C GLN A 222 -7.36 16.24 3.44
N TYR A 223 -7.90 15.05 3.17
CA TYR A 223 -7.45 14.21 2.06
C TYR A 223 -8.60 13.33 1.53
N PRO A 224 -9.50 13.88 0.70
CA PRO A 224 -10.74 13.21 0.29
C PRO A 224 -10.57 11.87 -0.43
N SER A 225 -9.41 11.65 -1.05
CA SER A 225 -9.10 10.41 -1.76
C SER A 225 -8.48 9.31 -0.89
N ALA A 226 -8.32 9.56 0.42
CA ALA A 226 -7.85 8.55 1.35
C ALA A 226 -8.97 7.56 1.71
N CYS A 227 -8.57 6.28 1.92
CA CYS A 227 -9.52 5.23 2.31
C CYS A 227 -10.11 5.40 3.72
N ASN A 228 -9.59 6.33 4.51
CA ASN A 228 -10.08 6.71 5.84
C ASN A 228 -10.81 8.06 5.86
N ALA A 229 -11.03 8.69 4.70
CA ALA A 229 -11.89 9.86 4.62
C ALA A 229 -13.34 9.48 4.95
N VAL A 230 -14.06 10.36 5.68
CA VAL A 230 -15.45 10.08 6.04
C VAL A 230 -16.35 10.07 4.81
N GLU A 231 -17.22 9.06 4.73
CA GLU A 231 -18.23 8.92 3.65
C GLU A 231 -19.64 9.01 4.21
N THR A 232 -19.85 8.63 5.47
CA THR A 232 -21.18 8.61 6.10
C THR A 232 -21.16 9.41 7.39
N LEU A 233 -22.07 10.38 7.47
CA LEU A 233 -22.32 11.14 8.70
C LEU A 233 -23.65 10.71 9.28
N LEU A 234 -23.62 10.12 10.47
CA LEU A 234 -24.78 9.75 11.25
C LEU A 234 -25.03 10.82 12.32
N ILE A 235 -26.23 11.37 12.36
CA ILE A 235 -26.60 12.42 13.33
C ILE A 235 -27.74 11.90 14.21
N HIS A 236 -27.55 11.96 15.51
CA HIS A 236 -28.60 11.57 16.45
C HIS A 236 -29.88 12.40 16.22
N LYS A 237 -31.04 11.75 16.15
CA LYS A 237 -32.35 12.41 15.86
C LYS A 237 -32.66 13.60 16.75
N ASN A 238 -32.20 13.59 18.01
CA ASN A 238 -32.42 14.65 19.01
C ASN A 238 -31.22 15.61 19.12
N PHE A 239 -30.33 15.64 18.12
CA PHE A 239 -29.29 16.68 18.06
C PHE A 239 -29.91 17.96 17.52
N ASP A 240 -30.08 18.95 18.41
CA ASP A 240 -30.81 20.20 18.14
C ASP A 240 -30.12 21.15 17.16
N LYS A 241 -28.78 21.02 16.99
CA LYS A 241 -27.97 21.89 16.14
C LYS A 241 -27.66 21.27 14.75
N LYS A 242 -28.49 20.32 14.31
CA LYS A 242 -28.31 19.61 13.04
C LYS A 242 -28.18 20.55 11.84
N GLU A 243 -29.07 21.54 11.75
CA GLU A 243 -29.09 22.48 10.62
C GLU A 243 -27.82 23.33 10.55
N ASN A 244 -27.31 23.75 11.73
CA ASN A 244 -26.04 24.50 11.79
C ASN A 244 -24.85 23.66 11.32
N LEU A 245 -24.81 22.37 11.71
CA LEU A 245 -23.78 21.45 11.25
C LEU A 245 -23.83 21.27 9.73
N LEU A 246 -25.00 20.98 9.16
CA LEU A 246 -25.15 20.78 7.73
C LEU A 246 -24.81 22.05 6.92
N ALA A 247 -25.21 23.23 7.39
CA ALA A 247 -24.86 24.50 6.76
C ALA A 247 -23.35 24.77 6.76
N ALA A 248 -22.66 24.47 7.85
CA ALA A 248 -21.21 24.61 7.95
C ALA A 248 -20.47 23.65 6.99
N LEU A 249 -20.95 22.40 6.84
CA LEU A 249 -20.37 21.43 5.90
C LEU A 249 -20.56 21.87 4.45
N GLN A 250 -21.71 22.42 4.09
CA GLN A 250 -21.96 22.96 2.74
C GLN A 250 -21.05 24.17 2.44
N GLN A 251 -20.80 25.04 3.41
CA GLN A 251 -19.84 26.15 3.26
C GLN A 251 -18.40 25.66 3.00
N SER A 252 -18.09 24.44 3.44
CA SER A 252 -16.80 23.79 3.21
C SER A 252 -16.75 22.99 1.87
N GLU A 253 -17.67 23.30 0.95
CA GLU A 253 -17.77 22.65 -0.39
C GLU A 253 -18.04 21.13 -0.33
N ILE A 254 -18.57 20.62 0.79
CA ILE A 254 -18.95 19.22 0.93
C ILE A 254 -20.34 19.00 0.33
N GLN A 255 -20.43 18.13 -0.67
CA GLN A 255 -21.71 17.72 -1.23
C GLN A 255 -22.38 16.73 -0.27
N LEU A 256 -23.57 17.08 0.19
CA LEU A 256 -24.42 16.24 1.05
C LEU A 256 -25.43 15.48 0.19
N VAL A 257 -25.49 14.15 0.34
CA VAL A 257 -26.50 13.27 -0.24
C VAL A 257 -27.29 12.68 0.93
N MET A 258 -28.62 12.93 0.98
CA MET A 258 -29.49 12.49 2.06
C MET A 258 -30.47 11.42 1.56
#